data_5a4c3d097a844a0a06029e3905fa8b4a
#
_entry.id   5a4c3d097a844a0a06029e3905fa8b4a
#
_cell.length_a   1.000
_cell.length_b   1.000
_cell.length_c   1.000
_cell.angle_alpha   90.00
_cell.angle_beta   90.00
_cell.angle_gamma   90.00
#
_symmetry.space_group_name_H-M   'P 1'
#
loop_
_entity.id
_entity.type
_entity.pdbx_description
1 polymer ?
#
loop_
_entity_poly.entity_id
_entity_poly.type
_entity_poly.pdbx_seq_one_letter_code
_entity_poly.pdbx_strand_id
1 'polypeptide(L)'
;LAFLNSESGRRMTQAAGNGKLRKEQPFVLGVAASEIYPEIYQDIQKRSQEADENRKEETILIQGIIDVWFEEEDGLVLLDYKTDRVRNASQLKELYHAQLDYYAQALEQLLEKPVKEKIIYSFALKEEIIL
;
A
#
# COMPACT_ATOMS: atom_id res chain seq x y z
N LEU A 1 14.19 -13.02 14.66
CA LEU A 1 13.96 -12.50 13.33
C LEU A 1 14.06 -10.97 13.31
N ALA A 2 14.76 -10.43 12.33
CA ALA A 2 15.00 -8.99 12.24
C ALA A 2 13.71 -8.18 12.25
N PHE A 3 12.68 -8.66 11.55
CA PHE A 3 11.39 -7.96 11.51
C PHE A 3 10.73 -7.87 12.88
N LEU A 4 10.69 -8.97 13.63
CA LEU A 4 10.05 -8.97 14.95
C LEU A 4 10.76 -8.06 15.95
N ASN A 5 12.05 -7.82 15.74
CA ASN A 5 12.84 -6.91 16.58
C ASN A 5 12.82 -5.47 16.08
N SER A 6 12.20 -5.21 14.92
CA SER A 6 12.07 -3.87 14.39
C SER A 6 10.99 -3.09 15.15
N GLU A 7 11.01 -1.78 15.00
CA GLU A 7 9.96 -0.94 15.59
C GLU A 7 8.58 -1.28 15.03
N SER A 8 8.49 -1.51 13.72
CA SER A 8 7.23 -1.92 13.08
C SER A 8 6.73 -3.25 13.63
N GLY A 9 7.62 -4.22 13.82
CA GLY A 9 7.28 -5.51 14.39
C GLY A 9 6.75 -5.39 15.82
N ARG A 10 7.36 -4.54 16.64
CA ARG A 10 6.89 -4.29 18.01
C ARG A 10 5.52 -3.61 18.03
N ARG A 11 5.32 -2.59 17.18
CA ARG A 11 4.04 -1.89 17.06
C ARG A 11 2.94 -2.83 16.60
N MET A 12 3.26 -3.69 15.64
CA MET A 12 2.34 -4.71 15.13
C MET A 12 1.93 -5.70 16.21
N THR A 13 2.90 -6.17 17.00
CA THR A 13 2.65 -7.11 18.10
C THR A 13 1.75 -6.46 19.15
N GLN A 14 2.00 -5.21 19.48
CA GLN A 14 1.16 -4.47 20.45
C GLN A 14 -0.27 -4.31 19.92
N ALA A 15 -0.42 -3.95 18.64
CA ALA A 15 -1.75 -3.81 18.03
C ALA A 15 -2.50 -5.15 18.02
N ALA A 16 -1.80 -6.24 17.74
CA ALA A 16 -2.39 -7.58 17.78
C ALA A 16 -2.92 -7.92 19.18
N GLY A 17 -2.14 -7.59 20.22
CA GLY A 17 -2.56 -7.79 21.60
C GLY A 17 -3.79 -6.99 21.98
N ASN A 18 -4.01 -5.85 21.33
CA ASN A 18 -5.19 -4.99 21.56
C ASN A 18 -6.35 -5.30 20.60
N GLY A 19 -6.24 -6.32 19.77
CA GLY A 19 -7.28 -6.68 18.80
C GLY A 19 -7.43 -5.69 17.65
N LYS A 20 -6.40 -4.88 17.37
CA LYS A 20 -6.42 -3.79 16.40
C LYS A 20 -5.59 -4.07 15.14
N LEU A 21 -5.18 -5.31 14.94
CA LEU A 21 -4.40 -5.74 13.79
C LEU A 21 -5.28 -6.51 12.81
N ARG A 22 -5.13 -6.23 11.52
CA ARG A 22 -5.75 -7.00 10.45
C ARG A 22 -4.71 -7.37 9.40
N LYS A 23 -4.84 -8.57 8.84
CA LYS A 23 -3.96 -9.09 7.81
C LYS A 23 -4.76 -9.46 6.57
N GLU A 24 -4.09 -9.40 5.43
CA GLU A 24 -4.65 -9.86 4.16
C GLU A 24 -6.01 -9.24 3.86
N GLN A 25 -6.08 -7.91 3.94
CA GLN A 25 -7.30 -7.16 3.71
C GLN A 25 -7.53 -6.96 2.21
N PRO A 26 -8.52 -7.63 1.59
CA PRO A 26 -8.86 -7.35 0.21
C PRO A 26 -9.54 -6.00 0.08
N PHE A 27 -9.33 -5.34 -1.05
CA PHE A 27 -9.98 -4.06 -1.33
C PHE A 27 -10.27 -3.89 -2.81
N VAL A 28 -11.23 -3.02 -3.10
CA VAL A 28 -11.51 -2.50 -4.43
C VAL A 28 -11.59 -0.97 -4.29
N LEU A 29 -10.83 -0.25 -5.10
CA LEU A 29 -10.80 1.21 -5.09
C LEU A 29 -11.15 1.72 -6.49
N GLY A 30 -12.15 2.62 -6.57
CA GLY A 30 -12.47 3.31 -7.81
C GLY A 30 -11.66 4.60 -7.91
N VAL A 31 -10.90 4.76 -8.99
CA VAL A 31 -10.10 5.96 -9.26
C VAL A 31 -10.44 6.48 -10.63
N ALA A 32 -10.62 7.81 -10.74
CA ALA A 32 -10.83 8.43 -12.04
C ALA A 32 -9.60 8.20 -12.92
N ALA A 33 -9.82 7.83 -14.18
CA ALA A 33 -8.73 7.56 -15.11
C ALA A 33 -7.76 8.74 -15.24
N SER A 34 -8.27 9.98 -15.14
CA SER A 34 -7.44 11.18 -15.19
C SER A 34 -6.55 11.39 -13.97
N GLU A 35 -6.86 10.74 -12.86
CA GLU A 35 -6.14 10.87 -11.58
C GLU A 35 -5.23 9.69 -11.28
N ILE A 36 -5.19 8.71 -12.18
CA ILE A 36 -4.39 7.51 -11.95
C ILE A 36 -2.90 7.81 -12.15
N TYR A 37 -2.05 7.23 -11.31
CA TYR A 37 -0.61 7.39 -11.46
C TYR A 37 -0.14 6.82 -12.79
N PRO A 38 0.76 7.51 -13.52
CA PRO A 38 1.20 7.08 -14.84
C PRO A 38 1.77 5.65 -14.86
N GLU A 39 2.46 5.24 -13.83
CA GLU A 39 3.07 3.92 -13.72
C GLU A 39 2.01 2.81 -13.76
N ILE A 40 0.89 3.04 -13.09
CA ILE A 40 -0.22 2.08 -13.02
C ILE A 40 -1.06 2.15 -14.28
N TYR A 41 -1.25 3.34 -14.83
CA TYR A 41 -2.00 3.52 -16.07
C TYR A 41 -1.36 2.80 -17.26
N GLN A 42 -0.04 2.80 -17.36
CA GLN A 42 0.67 2.07 -18.40
C GLN A 42 0.44 0.56 -18.33
N ASP A 43 0.41 0.00 -17.13
CA ASP A 43 0.12 -1.42 -16.94
C ASP A 43 -1.30 -1.77 -17.37
N ILE A 44 -2.26 -0.92 -17.07
CA ILE A 44 -3.66 -1.11 -17.47
C ILE A 44 -3.81 -1.04 -18.99
N GLN A 45 -3.15 -0.07 -19.64
CA GLN A 45 -3.19 0.06 -21.09
C GLN A 45 -2.58 -1.13 -21.83
N LYS A 46 -1.54 -1.73 -21.28
CA LYS A 46 -0.93 -2.92 -21.86
C LYS A 46 -1.85 -4.14 -21.79
N ARG A 47 -2.75 -4.17 -20.84
CA ARG A 47 -3.71 -5.26 -20.65
C ARG A 47 -4.98 -5.10 -21.46
N SER A 48 -5.38 -3.88 -21.78
CA SER A 48 -6.53 -3.60 -22.61
C SER A 48 -6.08 -3.11 -23.97
N GLN A 49 -6.44 -3.86 -25.04
CA GLN A 49 -6.06 -3.51 -26.40
C GLN A 49 -6.89 -2.38 -26.99
N GLU A 50 -7.85 -1.85 -26.26
CA GLU A 50 -8.71 -0.76 -26.70
C GLU A 50 -8.31 0.55 -26.01
N ALA A 51 -7.46 1.32 -26.65
CA ALA A 51 -7.20 2.69 -26.25
C ALA A 51 -8.32 3.58 -26.78
N ASP A 52 -9.37 3.74 -26.01
CA ASP A 52 -10.41 4.70 -26.31
C ASP A 52 -10.06 6.04 -25.66
N GLU A 53 -9.94 7.08 -26.47
CA GLU A 53 -9.61 8.44 -25.99
C GLU A 53 -10.67 9.00 -25.02
N ASN A 54 -11.88 8.44 -25.01
CA ASN A 54 -12.96 8.85 -24.12
C ASN A 54 -12.86 8.26 -22.70
N ARG A 55 -11.87 7.43 -22.41
CA ARG A 55 -11.72 6.79 -21.10
C ARG A 55 -11.21 7.70 -20.00
N LYS A 56 -10.85 8.94 -20.28
CA LYS A 56 -10.34 9.87 -19.27
C LYS A 56 -11.36 10.20 -18.16
N GLU A 57 -12.65 10.02 -18.45
CA GLU A 57 -13.72 10.25 -17.47
C GLU A 57 -14.23 8.97 -16.81
N GLU A 58 -13.73 7.80 -17.22
CA GLU A 58 -14.14 6.52 -16.66
C GLU A 58 -13.49 6.28 -15.30
N THR A 59 -14.21 5.55 -14.46
CA THR A 59 -13.67 5.07 -13.20
C THR A 59 -12.93 3.75 -13.43
N ILE A 60 -11.68 3.72 -13.03
CA ILE A 60 -10.87 2.50 -13.08
C ILE A 60 -10.92 1.83 -11.71
N LEU A 61 -11.21 0.54 -11.69
CA LEU A 61 -11.21 -0.23 -10.46
C LEU A 61 -9.83 -0.82 -10.21
N ILE A 62 -9.26 -0.47 -9.08
CA ILE A 62 -7.99 -1.02 -8.60
C ILE A 62 -8.31 -2.05 -7.53
N GLN A 63 -7.87 -3.28 -7.72
CA GLN A 63 -8.07 -4.36 -6.77
C GLN A 63 -6.74 -4.82 -6.21
N GLY A 64 -6.74 -5.24 -4.95
CA GLY A 64 -5.55 -5.76 -4.33
C GLY A 64 -5.82 -6.32 -2.95
N ILE A 65 -4.73 -6.74 -2.31
CA ILE A 65 -4.75 -7.25 -0.94
C ILE A 65 -3.68 -6.50 -0.16
N ILE A 66 -4.09 -5.87 0.93
CA ILE A 66 -3.18 -5.20 1.85
C ILE A 66 -2.62 -6.23 2.81
N ASP A 67 -1.30 -6.33 2.90
CA ASP A 67 -0.64 -7.34 3.75
C ASP A 67 -1.03 -7.19 5.21
N VAL A 68 -0.84 -5.99 5.78
CA VAL A 68 -1.13 -5.71 7.18
C VAL A 68 -1.55 -4.26 7.34
N TRP A 69 -2.54 -4.03 8.18
CA TRP A 69 -2.80 -2.71 8.71
C TRP A 69 -3.19 -2.82 10.18
N PHE A 70 -2.91 -1.79 10.95
CA PHE A 70 -3.32 -1.74 12.34
C PHE A 70 -3.67 -0.32 12.75
N GLU A 71 -4.42 -0.22 13.84
CA GLU A 71 -4.89 1.05 14.37
C GLU A 71 -4.06 1.45 15.59
N GLU A 72 -3.63 2.70 15.60
CA GLU A 72 -3.06 3.37 16.77
C GLU A 72 -3.92 4.57 17.12
N GLU A 73 -3.62 5.27 18.21
CA GLU A 73 -4.49 6.33 18.76
C GLU A 73 -4.83 7.43 17.74
N ASP A 74 -3.87 7.80 16.91
CA ASP A 74 -3.99 8.96 16.01
C ASP A 74 -4.16 8.58 14.54
N GLY A 75 -4.34 7.31 14.22
CA GLY A 75 -4.58 6.89 12.84
C GLY A 75 -4.18 5.47 12.55
N LEU A 76 -4.30 5.12 11.27
CA LEU A 76 -3.98 3.78 10.78
C LEU A 76 -2.54 3.71 10.31
N VAL A 77 -1.95 2.54 10.48
CA VAL A 77 -0.61 2.23 9.94
C VAL A 77 -0.76 1.12 8.92
N LEU A 78 -0.25 1.36 7.73
CA LEU A 78 -0.23 0.41 6.63
C LEU A 78 1.16 -0.18 6.52
N LEU A 79 1.26 -1.50 6.53
CA LEU A 79 2.54 -2.19 6.42
C LEU A 79 2.49 -3.18 5.27
N ASP A 80 3.50 -3.11 4.40
CA ASP A 80 3.62 -3.99 3.26
C ASP A 80 4.99 -4.65 3.25
N TYR A 81 5.03 -5.96 3.02
CA TYR A 81 6.28 -6.72 2.97
C TYR A 81 6.78 -6.79 1.53
N LYS A 82 8.06 -6.52 1.32
CA LYS A 82 8.68 -6.66 0.00
C LYS A 82 9.94 -7.54 0.09
N THR A 83 10.04 -8.46 -0.85
CA THR A 83 11.17 -9.37 -0.98
C THR A 83 12.11 -8.99 -2.11
N ASP A 84 11.81 -7.92 -2.84
CA ASP A 84 12.60 -7.45 -3.97
C ASP A 84 14.06 -7.23 -3.57
N ARG A 85 14.96 -7.70 -4.40
CA ARG A 85 16.38 -7.44 -4.22
C ARG A 85 16.70 -6.07 -4.81
N VAL A 86 16.90 -5.09 -3.96
CA VAL A 86 17.16 -3.70 -4.33
C VAL A 86 18.46 -3.24 -3.70
N ARG A 87 19.03 -2.17 -4.24
CA ARG A 87 20.30 -1.62 -3.76
C ARG A 87 20.12 -0.74 -2.52
N ASN A 88 18.99 -0.04 -2.43
CA ASN A 88 18.73 0.89 -1.34
C ASN A 88 17.22 1.16 -1.19
N ALA A 89 16.88 1.87 -0.12
CA ALA A 89 15.50 2.21 0.20
C ALA A 89 14.82 3.07 -0.86
N SER A 90 15.55 3.99 -1.48
CA SER A 90 14.99 4.88 -2.51
C SER A 90 14.43 4.11 -3.70
N GLN A 91 15.07 3.03 -4.07
CA GLN A 91 14.61 2.18 -5.18
C GLN A 91 13.26 1.56 -4.88
N LEU A 92 13.03 1.08 -3.65
CA LEU A 92 11.73 0.55 -3.25
C LEU A 92 10.66 1.63 -3.20
N LYS A 93 11.00 2.84 -2.75
CA LYS A 93 10.06 3.95 -2.75
C LYS A 93 9.57 4.27 -4.15
N GLU A 94 10.48 4.34 -5.13
CA GLU A 94 10.12 4.61 -6.52
C GLU A 94 9.20 3.52 -7.08
N LEU A 95 9.50 2.26 -6.79
CA LEU A 95 8.72 1.14 -7.31
C LEU A 95 7.31 1.08 -6.74
N TYR A 96 7.13 1.41 -5.46
CA TYR A 96 5.90 1.07 -4.75
C TYR A 96 5.13 2.25 -4.15
N HIS A 97 5.58 3.50 -4.29
CA HIS A 97 4.86 4.65 -3.71
C HIS A 97 3.41 4.74 -4.20
N ALA A 98 3.17 4.53 -5.50
CA ALA A 98 1.84 4.58 -6.07
C ALA A 98 0.94 3.48 -5.50
N GLN A 99 1.46 2.26 -5.41
CA GLN A 99 0.72 1.13 -4.85
C GLN A 99 0.28 1.41 -3.41
N LEU A 100 1.20 1.88 -2.58
CA LEU A 100 0.89 2.15 -1.17
C LEU A 100 -0.03 3.35 -1.00
N ASP A 101 0.04 4.35 -1.86
CA ASP A 101 -0.92 5.46 -1.85
C ASP A 101 -2.33 4.97 -2.14
N TYR A 102 -2.51 4.05 -3.10
CA TYR A 102 -3.82 3.48 -3.37
C TYR A 102 -4.31 2.60 -2.24
N TYR A 103 -3.42 1.83 -1.62
CA TYR A 103 -3.78 1.04 -0.44
C TYR A 103 -4.27 1.94 0.70
N ALA A 104 -3.57 3.06 0.93
CA ALA A 104 -3.97 4.03 1.95
C ALA A 104 -5.33 4.64 1.64
N GLN A 105 -5.57 5.05 0.39
CA GLN A 105 -6.86 5.59 -0.01
C GLN A 105 -7.99 4.58 0.20
N ALA A 106 -7.76 3.32 -0.14
CA ALA A 106 -8.75 2.25 0.05
C ALA A 106 -9.09 2.07 1.52
N LEU A 107 -8.08 2.06 2.40
CA LEU A 107 -8.31 1.95 3.85
C LEU A 107 -9.06 3.15 4.40
N GLU A 108 -8.69 4.35 3.97
CA GLU A 108 -9.36 5.57 4.43
C GLU A 108 -10.84 5.60 4.03
N GLN A 109 -11.16 5.13 2.83
CA GLN A 109 -12.56 5.02 2.39
C GLN A 109 -13.31 3.95 3.17
N LEU A 110 -12.69 2.81 3.41
CA LEU A 110 -13.32 1.67 4.08
C LEU A 110 -13.59 1.95 5.56
N LEU A 111 -12.63 2.57 6.24
CA LEU A 111 -12.64 2.71 7.70
C LEU A 111 -12.95 4.13 8.17
N GLU A 112 -13.00 5.10 7.27
CA GLU A 112 -13.25 6.52 7.58
C GLU A 112 -12.29 7.09 8.62
N LYS A 113 -11.03 6.64 8.56
CA LYS A 113 -9.95 7.08 9.45
C LYS A 113 -8.71 7.39 8.63
N PRO A 114 -7.89 8.37 9.05
CA PRO A 114 -6.67 8.70 8.29
C PRO A 114 -5.60 7.62 8.43
N VAL A 115 -4.91 7.35 7.33
CA VAL A 115 -3.67 6.55 7.35
C VAL A 115 -2.52 7.51 7.66
N LYS A 116 -1.94 7.38 8.83
CA LYS A 116 -0.86 8.28 9.27
C LYS A 116 0.53 7.84 8.82
N GLU A 117 0.73 6.56 8.56
CA GLU A 117 2.01 6.02 8.10
C GLU A 117 1.81 4.90 7.09
N LYS A 118 2.65 4.92 6.07
CA LYS A 118 2.80 3.85 5.08
C LYS A 118 4.22 3.32 5.19
N ILE A 119 4.36 2.04 5.53
CA ILE A 119 5.65 1.43 5.80
C ILE A 119 5.86 0.24 4.87
N ILE A 120 7.02 0.19 4.22
CA ILE A 120 7.50 -1.02 3.55
C ILE A 120 8.54 -1.65 4.46
N TYR A 121 8.41 -2.95 4.73
CA TYR A 121 9.50 -3.70 5.32
C TYR A 121 10.20 -4.51 4.24
N SER A 122 11.48 -4.22 4.01
CA SER A 122 12.29 -4.92 3.03
C SER A 122 13.02 -6.08 3.70
N PHE A 123 12.72 -7.31 3.29
CA PHE A 123 13.45 -8.48 3.78
C PHE A 123 14.87 -8.53 3.20
N ALA A 124 15.08 -8.02 1.99
CA ALA A 124 16.40 -7.99 1.38
C ALA A 124 17.34 -7.03 2.11
N LEU A 125 16.86 -5.83 2.46
CA LEU A 125 17.64 -4.81 3.15
C LEU A 125 17.59 -4.96 4.67
N LYS A 126 16.62 -5.71 5.20
CA LYS A 126 16.32 -5.84 6.63
C LYS A 126 16.03 -4.47 7.27
N GLU A 127 15.30 -3.63 6.54
CA GLU A 127 15.01 -2.26 6.93
C GLU A 127 13.53 -1.93 6.81
N GLU A 128 13.08 -1.02 7.68
CA GLU A 128 11.80 -0.34 7.56
C GLU A 128 11.97 0.89 6.69
N ILE A 129 11.05 1.09 5.75
CA ILE A 129 11.08 2.24 4.84
C ILE A 129 9.75 2.97 5.00
N ILE A 130 9.82 4.18 5.54
CA ILE A 130 8.64 5.01 5.75
C ILE A 130 8.45 5.88 4.50
N LEU A 131 7.27 5.81 3.93
CA LEU A 131 6.92 6.56 2.72
C LEU A 131 6.33 7.92 3.05
#